data_38194e19d5528ddb9f00c0363eb2802b
#
_entry.id   38194e19d5528ddb9f00c0363eb2802b
#
_cell.length_a   1.000
_cell.length_b   1.000
_cell.length_c   1.000
_cell.angle_alpha   90.00
_cell.angle_beta   90.00
_cell.angle_gamma   90.00
#
_symmetry.space_group_name_H-M   'P 1'
#
loop_
_entity.id
_entity.type
_entity.pdbx_description
1 polymer ?
#
loop_
_entity_poly.entity_id
_entity_poly.type
_entity_poly.pdbx_seq_one_letter_code
_entity_poly.pdbx_strand_id
1 'polypeptide(L)'
;MKQTIITLLLVAACLTACRVPDDIIPSTQTSVGGGDAGDIAGFYLLNEGNMGSNKCTLDYYDYQSGIYIKNIFAERNPGVVQELGDVGNDLAIYGSKLWAVVNCSNLVEVMDASTARHIGQISIPNCRYITFKDGYAYVSSYAGPVETDPNYRLGYVARIDTTTLQVKDTCVVGYQPEEMVIVGDKLYVANSGGYRVPDYDHTVSVIDLNSFKELTKIDVAPNLHRMELDAYGNLWVSSRGDYYDIQPMVFIINTEADCVIDQMDLLACSDMTLCGDSLYVYSNAWN
;
A
#
# COMPACT_ATOMS: atom_id res chain seq x y z
N MET A 1 -0.40 3.66 -55.29
CA MET A 1 -1.63 4.26 -54.75
C MET A 1 -2.46 3.30 -53.86
N LYS A 2 -2.87 2.09 -54.31
CA LYS A 2 -3.66 1.18 -53.47
C LYS A 2 -2.93 0.74 -52.17
N GLN A 3 -1.64 0.44 -52.21
CA GLN A 3 -0.84 0.08 -51.00
C GLN A 3 -0.69 1.24 -50.02
N THR A 4 -0.52 2.47 -50.53
CA THR A 4 -0.39 3.67 -49.67
C THR A 4 -1.70 4.00 -48.94
N ILE A 5 -2.84 3.75 -49.57
CA ILE A 5 -4.17 3.96 -48.99
C ILE A 5 -4.45 2.91 -47.88
N ILE A 6 -4.04 1.63 -48.13
CA ILE A 6 -4.19 0.56 -47.10
C ILE A 6 -3.31 0.83 -45.90
N THR A 7 -2.08 1.32 -46.07
CA THR A 7 -1.20 1.68 -44.98
C THR A 7 -1.73 2.87 -44.17
N LEU A 8 -2.31 3.89 -44.85
CA LEU A 8 -2.93 5.02 -44.14
C LEU A 8 -4.19 4.59 -43.36
N LEU A 9 -5.00 3.66 -43.88
CA LEU A 9 -6.17 3.13 -43.19
C LEU A 9 -5.78 2.26 -41.97
N LEU A 10 -4.70 1.49 -42.06
CA LEU A 10 -4.16 0.72 -40.92
C LEU A 10 -3.59 1.63 -39.83
N VAL A 11 -2.88 2.71 -40.17
CA VAL A 11 -2.39 3.69 -39.23
C VAL A 11 -3.55 4.47 -38.59
N ALA A 12 -4.58 4.82 -39.33
CA ALA A 12 -5.78 5.46 -38.76
C ALA A 12 -6.56 4.54 -37.83
N ALA A 13 -6.62 3.21 -38.11
CA ALA A 13 -7.25 2.23 -37.23
C ALA A 13 -6.46 2.02 -35.93
N CYS A 14 -5.12 2.18 -35.91
CA CYS A 14 -4.32 2.13 -34.70
C CYS A 14 -4.45 3.38 -33.82
N LEU A 15 -4.90 4.50 -34.35
CA LEU A 15 -5.11 5.75 -33.60
C LEU A 15 -6.51 5.83 -32.97
N THR A 16 -7.42 4.89 -33.25
CA THR A 16 -8.74 4.80 -32.61
C THR A 16 -8.83 3.77 -31.50
N ALA A 17 -7.71 3.23 -31.03
CA ALA A 17 -7.64 2.53 -29.73
C ALA A 17 -7.74 3.55 -28.59
N CYS A 18 -8.69 4.49 -28.68
CA CYS A 18 -9.10 5.31 -27.57
C CYS A 18 -9.82 4.39 -26.58
N ARG A 19 -9.38 4.38 -25.35
CA ARG A 19 -10.06 3.84 -24.19
C ARG A 19 -11.55 4.12 -24.28
N VAL A 20 -12.36 3.10 -24.18
CA VAL A 20 -13.83 3.26 -24.21
C VAL A 20 -14.21 4.02 -22.94
N PRO A 21 -15.06 5.08 -23.00
CA PRO A 21 -15.51 5.83 -21.83
C PRO A 21 -16.15 4.95 -20.73
N ASP A 22 -16.63 3.76 -21.08
CA ASP A 22 -17.23 2.77 -20.17
C ASP A 22 -16.21 2.12 -19.21
N ASP A 23 -14.91 2.39 -19.33
CA ASP A 23 -13.87 1.87 -18.45
C ASP A 23 -13.74 2.64 -17.13
N ILE A 24 -14.27 3.85 -17.05
CA ILE A 24 -14.23 4.66 -15.82
C ILE A 24 -15.41 4.28 -14.93
N ILE A 25 -15.12 3.90 -13.67
CA ILE A 25 -16.17 3.69 -12.68
C ILE A 25 -16.83 5.05 -12.37
N PRO A 26 -18.14 5.22 -12.67
CA PRO A 26 -18.79 6.50 -12.46
C PRO A 26 -18.86 6.86 -10.98
N SER A 27 -18.69 8.15 -10.66
CA SER A 27 -18.99 8.66 -9.32
C SER A 27 -20.50 8.65 -9.08
N THR A 28 -20.90 8.19 -7.90
CA THR A 28 -22.30 8.18 -7.47
C THR A 28 -22.41 8.58 -5.99
N GLN A 29 -23.53 9.18 -5.63
CA GLN A 29 -23.83 9.57 -4.25
C GLN A 29 -25.05 8.80 -3.74
N THR A 30 -24.96 8.26 -2.53
CA THR A 30 -26.03 7.51 -1.89
C THR A 30 -26.21 8.01 -0.45
N SER A 31 -27.43 8.33 -0.07
CA SER A 31 -27.75 8.62 1.34
C SER A 31 -27.85 7.31 2.12
N VAL A 32 -27.04 7.17 3.14
CA VAL A 32 -27.00 5.97 4.01
C VAL A 32 -27.36 6.30 5.47
N GLY A 33 -27.68 7.56 5.74
CA GLY A 33 -27.96 8.09 7.07
C GLY A 33 -26.69 8.63 7.74
N GLY A 34 -26.83 9.74 8.44
CA GLY A 34 -25.77 10.38 9.21
C GLY A 34 -25.68 9.85 10.63
N GLY A 35 -24.58 10.14 11.29
CA GLY A 35 -24.35 9.85 12.70
C GLY A 35 -23.51 10.94 13.34
N ASP A 36 -23.50 10.96 14.67
CA ASP A 36 -22.59 11.81 15.42
C ASP A 36 -21.26 11.06 15.60
N ALA A 37 -20.23 11.57 14.99
CA ALA A 37 -18.87 11.05 15.11
C ALA A 37 -17.94 12.03 15.85
N GLY A 38 -18.51 12.98 16.60
CA GLY A 38 -17.76 14.04 17.26
C GLY A 38 -17.05 14.94 16.26
N ASP A 39 -15.73 15.09 16.42
CA ASP A 39 -14.91 15.94 15.56
C ASP A 39 -14.47 15.26 14.25
N ILE A 40 -14.85 13.99 14.03
CA ILE A 40 -14.50 13.26 12.80
C ILE A 40 -15.48 13.63 11.69
N ALA A 41 -14.99 14.27 10.63
CA ALA A 41 -15.82 14.69 9.50
C ALA A 41 -16.32 13.50 8.65
N GLY A 42 -15.47 12.49 8.45
CA GLY A 42 -15.78 11.33 7.63
C GLY A 42 -14.63 10.36 7.56
N PHE A 43 -14.71 9.39 6.64
CA PHE A 43 -13.60 8.51 6.34
C PHE A 43 -13.46 8.28 4.83
N TYR A 44 -12.24 8.04 4.40
CA TYR A 44 -11.92 7.57 3.06
C TYR A 44 -11.80 6.04 3.05
N LEU A 45 -12.23 5.43 1.96
CA LEU A 45 -12.08 4.00 1.69
C LEU A 45 -11.40 3.81 0.33
N LEU A 46 -10.22 3.18 0.34
CA LEU A 46 -9.53 2.78 -0.88
C LEU A 46 -10.02 1.39 -1.30
N ASN A 47 -10.60 1.31 -2.49
CA ASN A 47 -10.98 0.05 -3.09
C ASN A 47 -9.82 -0.45 -3.95
N GLU A 48 -9.29 -1.62 -3.63
CA GLU A 48 -8.11 -2.21 -4.28
C GLU A 48 -8.27 -2.33 -5.79
N GLY A 49 -9.41 -2.85 -6.25
CA GLY A 49 -9.60 -3.27 -7.63
C GLY A 49 -8.93 -4.63 -7.91
N ASN A 50 -9.11 -5.13 -9.13
CA ASN A 50 -8.45 -6.35 -9.57
C ASN A 50 -7.21 -6.01 -10.39
N MET A 51 -6.11 -6.71 -10.16
CA MET A 51 -4.86 -6.52 -10.91
C MET A 51 -5.09 -6.63 -12.43
N GLY A 52 -4.56 -5.65 -13.17
CA GLY A 52 -4.72 -5.52 -14.60
C GLY A 52 -6.04 -4.87 -15.04
N SER A 53 -6.96 -4.55 -14.12
CA SER A 53 -8.26 -3.94 -14.46
C SER A 53 -8.21 -2.41 -14.49
N ASN A 54 -7.26 -1.78 -13.80
CA ASN A 54 -7.20 -0.33 -13.59
C ASN A 54 -8.48 0.23 -12.96
N LYS A 55 -9.01 -0.47 -11.94
CA LYS A 55 -10.29 -0.19 -11.28
C LYS A 55 -10.15 0.16 -9.80
N CYS A 56 -8.95 0.55 -9.35
CA CYS A 56 -8.78 1.13 -8.03
C CYS A 56 -9.59 2.44 -7.92
N THR A 57 -10.35 2.60 -6.85
CA THR A 57 -11.15 3.81 -6.58
C THR A 57 -11.01 4.27 -5.15
N LEU A 58 -11.25 5.55 -4.94
CA LEU A 58 -11.33 6.16 -3.63
C LEU A 58 -12.78 6.57 -3.36
N ASP A 59 -13.35 6.07 -2.28
CA ASP A 59 -14.68 6.42 -1.81
C ASP A 59 -14.57 7.31 -0.56
N TYR A 60 -15.63 8.04 -0.24
CA TYR A 60 -15.72 8.89 0.94
C TYR A 60 -17.08 8.81 1.59
N TYR A 61 -17.11 8.69 2.91
CA TYR A 61 -18.32 8.81 3.69
C TYR A 61 -18.26 10.06 4.59
N ASP A 62 -19.27 10.90 4.50
CA ASP A 62 -19.45 12.10 5.31
C ASP A 62 -20.42 11.82 6.46
N TYR A 63 -19.96 11.92 7.69
CA TYR A 63 -20.77 11.63 8.88
C TYR A 63 -21.89 12.65 9.08
N GLN A 64 -21.65 13.93 8.78
CA GLN A 64 -22.62 14.98 9.03
C GLN A 64 -23.83 14.88 8.07
N SER A 65 -23.57 14.71 6.80
CA SER A 65 -24.63 14.61 5.77
C SER A 65 -25.20 13.20 5.64
N GLY A 66 -24.46 12.17 6.07
CA GLY A 66 -24.81 10.77 5.85
C GLY A 66 -24.72 10.35 4.39
N ILE A 67 -23.89 11.02 3.59
CA ILE A 67 -23.72 10.74 2.18
C ILE A 67 -22.46 9.89 1.97
N TYR A 68 -22.63 8.79 1.26
CA TYR A 68 -21.52 7.96 0.76
C TYR A 68 -21.28 8.29 -0.72
N ILE A 69 -20.05 8.71 -1.03
CA ILE A 69 -19.61 9.10 -2.39
C ILE A 69 -18.67 8.03 -2.93
N LYS A 70 -19.10 7.30 -3.95
CA LYS A 70 -18.25 6.36 -4.68
C LYS A 70 -17.37 7.12 -5.66
N ASN A 71 -16.13 6.68 -5.78
CA ASN A 71 -15.13 7.22 -6.68
C ASN A 71 -15.02 8.76 -6.61
N ILE A 72 -14.81 9.28 -5.40
CA ILE A 72 -14.68 10.72 -5.15
C ILE A 72 -13.47 11.30 -5.90
N PHE A 73 -12.40 10.50 -6.13
CA PHE A 73 -11.24 10.97 -6.87
C PHE A 73 -11.61 11.44 -8.28
N ALA A 74 -12.35 10.63 -9.04
CA ALA A 74 -12.80 10.99 -10.38
C ALA A 74 -13.72 12.23 -10.39
N GLU A 75 -14.61 12.35 -9.38
CA GLU A 75 -15.51 13.49 -9.25
C GLU A 75 -14.76 14.81 -9.02
N ARG A 76 -13.75 14.77 -8.13
CA ARG A 76 -13.02 15.98 -7.70
C ARG A 76 -11.92 16.40 -8.66
N ASN A 77 -11.52 15.52 -9.58
CA ASN A 77 -10.34 15.70 -10.43
C ASN A 77 -10.64 15.54 -11.94
N PRO A 78 -11.61 16.28 -12.51
CA PRO A 78 -11.98 16.13 -13.92
C PRO A 78 -10.88 16.60 -14.90
N GLY A 79 -9.84 17.29 -14.41
CA GLY A 79 -8.73 17.80 -15.20
C GLY A 79 -7.48 16.90 -15.23
N VAL A 80 -7.50 15.76 -14.54
CA VAL A 80 -6.42 14.77 -14.54
C VAL A 80 -6.98 13.42 -15.01
N VAL A 81 -6.13 12.39 -15.06
CA VAL A 81 -6.58 11.02 -15.31
C VAL A 81 -7.57 10.62 -14.21
N GLN A 82 -8.79 10.26 -14.58
CA GLN A 82 -9.89 10.03 -13.64
C GLN A 82 -9.80 8.69 -12.91
N GLU A 83 -9.10 7.72 -13.46
CA GLU A 83 -8.79 6.49 -12.78
C GLU A 83 -7.65 6.74 -11.77
N LEU A 84 -7.87 6.34 -10.52
CA LEU A 84 -6.82 6.39 -9.51
C LEU A 84 -5.65 5.46 -9.88
N GLY A 85 -5.96 4.32 -10.50
CA GLY A 85 -4.98 3.41 -11.05
C GLY A 85 -5.34 1.93 -10.90
N ASP A 86 -4.31 1.10 -10.89
CA ASP A 86 -4.43 -0.36 -10.80
C ASP A 86 -3.84 -0.87 -9.48
N VAL A 87 -4.66 -1.54 -8.69
CA VAL A 87 -4.38 -2.08 -7.35
C VAL A 87 -4.00 -1.01 -6.33
N GLY A 88 -5.02 -0.47 -5.64
CA GLY A 88 -4.82 0.37 -4.44
C GLY A 88 -4.37 -0.49 -3.26
N ASN A 89 -3.21 -0.20 -2.70
CA ASN A 89 -2.61 -1.04 -1.66
C ASN A 89 -2.69 -0.43 -0.27
N ASP A 90 -2.48 0.86 -0.15
CA ASP A 90 -2.45 1.55 1.14
C ASP A 90 -2.95 2.98 1.03
N LEU A 91 -3.51 3.49 2.13
CA LEU A 91 -4.10 4.82 2.21
C LEU A 91 -3.83 5.45 3.57
N ALA A 92 -3.23 6.63 3.59
CA ALA A 92 -2.92 7.31 4.84
C ALA A 92 -3.06 8.82 4.74
N ILE A 93 -3.36 9.48 5.86
CA ILE A 93 -3.38 10.93 6.00
C ILE A 93 -2.16 11.37 6.80
N TYR A 94 -1.42 12.34 6.25
CA TYR A 94 -0.36 13.00 6.98
C TYR A 94 -0.44 14.52 6.79
N GLY A 95 -0.64 15.23 7.89
CA GLY A 95 -0.94 16.67 7.88
C GLY A 95 -2.23 16.96 7.11
N SER A 96 -2.17 17.81 6.10
CA SER A 96 -3.30 18.16 5.23
C SER A 96 -3.38 17.30 3.97
N LYS A 97 -2.58 16.25 3.85
CA LYS A 97 -2.49 15.45 2.63
C LYS A 97 -2.98 14.02 2.85
N LEU A 98 -3.73 13.52 1.87
CA LEU A 98 -4.15 12.14 1.72
C LEU A 98 -3.23 11.47 0.68
N TRP A 99 -2.66 10.32 1.03
CA TRP A 99 -1.68 9.59 0.23
C TRP A 99 -2.25 8.21 -0.10
N ALA A 100 -2.41 7.92 -1.38
CA ALA A 100 -2.85 6.61 -1.86
C ALA A 100 -1.70 5.91 -2.59
N VAL A 101 -1.32 4.74 -2.10
CA VAL A 101 -0.31 3.89 -2.73
C VAL A 101 -0.99 3.00 -3.76
N VAL A 102 -0.65 3.18 -5.04
CA VAL A 102 -1.26 2.45 -6.15
C VAL A 102 -0.21 1.54 -6.79
N ASN A 103 -0.24 0.29 -6.37
CA ASN A 103 0.81 -0.70 -6.57
C ASN A 103 1.16 -0.96 -8.03
N CYS A 104 0.22 -1.51 -8.80
CA CYS A 104 0.47 -1.89 -10.21
C CYS A 104 0.54 -0.69 -11.16
N SER A 105 0.12 0.49 -10.72
CA SER A 105 0.37 1.75 -11.45
C SER A 105 1.73 2.37 -11.13
N ASN A 106 2.49 1.81 -10.18
CA ASN A 106 3.83 2.27 -9.81
C ASN A 106 3.86 3.73 -9.35
N LEU A 107 2.86 4.16 -8.58
CA LEU A 107 2.75 5.54 -8.12
C LEU A 107 2.14 5.66 -6.73
N VAL A 108 2.49 6.75 -6.07
CA VAL A 108 1.79 7.25 -4.91
C VAL A 108 1.07 8.52 -5.32
N GLU A 109 -0.27 8.50 -5.27
CA GLU A 109 -1.11 9.67 -5.50
C GLU A 109 -1.20 10.50 -4.23
N VAL A 110 -1.02 11.81 -4.35
CA VAL A 110 -1.10 12.76 -3.23
C VAL A 110 -2.22 13.75 -3.48
N MET A 111 -3.15 13.82 -2.54
CA MET A 111 -4.35 14.64 -2.59
C MET A 111 -4.43 15.56 -1.37
N ASP A 112 -5.24 16.60 -1.46
CA ASP A 112 -5.67 17.35 -0.29
C ASP A 112 -6.68 16.53 0.53
N ALA A 113 -6.41 16.36 1.82
CA ALA A 113 -7.18 15.46 2.68
C ALA A 113 -8.62 15.93 2.94
N SER A 114 -8.92 17.22 2.75
CA SER A 114 -10.27 17.76 2.97
C SER A 114 -11.15 17.69 1.72
N THR A 115 -10.55 17.60 0.54
CA THR A 115 -11.26 17.75 -0.74
C THR A 115 -11.06 16.59 -1.71
N ALA A 116 -10.11 15.68 -1.46
CA ALA A 116 -9.64 14.64 -2.38
C ALA A 116 -9.11 15.20 -3.73
N ARG A 117 -8.69 16.47 -3.76
CA ARG A 117 -8.13 17.07 -4.97
C ARG A 117 -6.67 16.71 -5.13
N HIS A 118 -6.32 16.33 -6.33
CA HIS A 118 -4.95 16.04 -6.75
C HIS A 118 -3.99 17.18 -6.42
N ILE A 119 -2.86 16.84 -5.81
CA ILE A 119 -1.72 17.74 -5.55
C ILE A 119 -0.54 17.33 -6.41
N GLY A 120 -0.27 16.03 -6.52
CA GLY A 120 0.85 15.50 -7.29
C GLY A 120 0.96 13.99 -7.20
N GLN A 121 1.90 13.44 -7.96
CA GLN A 121 2.21 12.02 -8.00
C GLN A 121 3.69 11.76 -7.81
N ILE A 122 4.03 10.62 -7.21
CA ILE A 122 5.40 10.17 -7.03
C ILE A 122 5.54 8.79 -7.65
N SER A 123 6.43 8.64 -8.63
CA SER A 123 6.66 7.34 -9.27
C SER A 123 7.58 6.47 -8.40
N ILE A 124 7.06 5.33 -7.96
CA ILE A 124 7.79 4.32 -7.19
C ILE A 124 7.41 2.94 -7.72
N PRO A 125 8.33 2.21 -8.35
CA PRO A 125 8.07 0.89 -8.90
C PRO A 125 7.47 -0.06 -7.84
N ASN A 126 6.31 -0.63 -8.15
CA ASN A 126 5.64 -1.63 -7.32
C ASN A 126 5.64 -1.25 -5.83
N CYS A 127 5.13 -0.03 -5.53
CA CYS A 127 5.01 0.49 -4.17
C CYS A 127 3.95 -0.30 -3.38
N ARG A 128 4.18 -0.48 -2.07
CA ARG A 128 3.31 -1.32 -1.24
C ARG A 128 2.65 -0.57 -0.09
N TYR A 129 3.40 -0.16 0.90
CA TYR A 129 2.89 0.48 2.12
C TYR A 129 3.57 1.81 2.36
N ILE A 130 2.91 2.67 3.14
CA ILE A 130 3.40 4.01 3.46
C ILE A 130 3.29 4.28 4.96
N THR A 131 4.32 4.88 5.54
CA THR A 131 4.30 5.42 6.91
C THR A 131 5.01 6.76 6.97
N PHE A 132 4.87 7.52 8.07
CA PHE A 132 5.33 8.90 8.14
C PHE A 132 6.04 9.21 9.45
N LYS A 133 7.08 10.04 9.36
CA LYS A 133 7.72 10.66 10.52
C LYS A 133 8.45 11.95 10.12
N ASP A 134 8.34 12.99 10.94
CA ASP A 134 9.14 14.22 10.89
C ASP A 134 9.21 14.88 9.49
N GLY A 135 8.07 14.94 8.80
CA GLY A 135 7.97 15.56 7.48
C GLY A 135 8.41 14.67 6.32
N TYR A 136 8.72 13.40 6.59
CA TYR A 136 9.03 12.41 5.57
C TYR A 136 7.96 11.33 5.49
N ALA A 137 7.68 10.86 4.27
CA ALA A 137 6.97 9.62 4.00
C ALA A 137 7.99 8.53 3.65
N TYR A 138 7.74 7.31 4.11
CA TYR A 138 8.52 6.12 3.83
C TYR A 138 7.63 5.14 3.09
N VAL A 139 8.05 4.71 1.90
CA VAL A 139 7.26 3.83 1.02
C VAL A 139 8.07 2.59 0.69
N SER A 140 7.52 1.42 1.00
CA SER A 140 8.13 0.14 0.61
C SER A 140 7.88 -0.15 -0.87
N SER A 141 8.87 -0.77 -1.53
CA SER A 141 8.86 -1.07 -2.95
C SER A 141 9.51 -2.41 -3.24
N TYR A 142 8.87 -3.21 -4.08
CA TYR A 142 9.43 -4.46 -4.59
C TYR A 142 10.57 -4.26 -5.59
N ALA A 143 10.78 -3.02 -6.06
CA ALA A 143 11.80 -2.65 -7.05
C ALA A 143 11.66 -3.29 -8.44
N GLY A 144 10.63 -4.08 -8.67
CA GLY A 144 10.39 -4.81 -9.91
C GLY A 144 8.92 -5.18 -10.11
N PRO A 145 8.57 -5.86 -11.20
CA PRO A 145 7.19 -6.24 -11.49
C PRO A 145 6.64 -7.26 -10.48
N VAL A 146 5.30 -7.38 -10.42
CA VAL A 146 4.62 -8.44 -9.65
C VAL A 146 4.61 -9.70 -10.49
N GLU A 147 5.61 -10.57 -10.31
CA GLU A 147 5.74 -11.84 -11.02
C GLU A 147 6.49 -12.85 -10.15
N THR A 148 6.24 -14.13 -10.38
CA THR A 148 6.97 -15.20 -9.69
C THR A 148 8.33 -15.39 -10.37
N ASP A 149 9.40 -14.98 -9.70
CA ASP A 149 10.79 -15.11 -10.18
C ASP A 149 11.72 -15.41 -8.99
N PRO A 150 12.40 -16.56 -8.96
CA PRO A 150 13.36 -16.88 -7.91
C PRO A 150 14.60 -15.96 -7.93
N ASN A 151 14.88 -15.28 -9.05
CA ASN A 151 15.98 -14.34 -9.19
C ASN A 151 15.58 -12.89 -8.94
N TYR A 152 14.47 -12.67 -8.25
CA TYR A 152 13.96 -11.34 -7.93
C TYR A 152 15.03 -10.48 -7.23
N ARG A 153 15.04 -9.17 -7.53
CA ARG A 153 15.96 -8.24 -6.86
C ARG A 153 15.49 -7.90 -5.45
N LEU A 154 16.39 -7.44 -4.61
CA LEU A 154 16.06 -6.87 -3.31
C LEU A 154 15.14 -5.64 -3.48
N GLY A 155 14.19 -5.51 -2.57
CA GLY A 155 13.36 -4.34 -2.45
C GLY A 155 14.05 -3.18 -1.75
N TYR A 156 13.35 -2.08 -1.61
CA TYR A 156 13.85 -0.91 -0.90
C TYR A 156 12.72 -0.14 -0.22
N VAL A 157 13.09 0.73 0.71
CA VAL A 157 12.22 1.80 1.23
C VAL A 157 12.66 3.12 0.62
N ALA A 158 11.73 3.87 0.03
CA ALA A 158 11.95 5.24 -0.44
C ALA A 158 11.61 6.23 0.66
N ARG A 159 12.50 7.21 0.94
CA ARG A 159 12.24 8.36 1.80
C ARG A 159 11.86 9.56 0.96
N ILE A 160 10.70 10.14 1.20
CA ILE A 160 10.08 11.19 0.41
C ILE A 160 9.84 12.40 1.31
N ASP A 161 10.24 13.58 0.85
CA ASP A 161 9.91 14.84 1.52
C ASP A 161 8.43 15.17 1.25
N THR A 162 7.63 15.26 2.31
CA THR A 162 6.16 15.45 2.21
C THR A 162 5.76 16.84 1.73
N THR A 163 6.67 17.81 1.74
CA THR A 163 6.41 19.16 1.24
C THR A 163 6.67 19.26 -0.25
N THR A 164 7.85 18.77 -0.69
CA THR A 164 8.28 18.87 -2.09
C THR A 164 7.86 17.71 -2.95
N LEU A 165 7.38 16.61 -2.36
CA LEU A 165 7.00 15.34 -3.01
C LEU A 165 8.17 14.70 -3.78
N GLN A 166 9.41 14.95 -3.35
CA GLN A 166 10.60 14.42 -3.99
C GLN A 166 11.18 13.26 -3.19
N VAL A 167 11.52 12.18 -3.87
CA VAL A 167 12.33 11.10 -3.28
C VAL A 167 13.72 11.67 -2.96
N LYS A 168 14.12 11.58 -1.70
CA LYS A 168 15.43 12.07 -1.22
C LYS A 168 16.50 11.01 -1.34
N ASP A 169 16.16 9.79 -0.92
CA ASP A 169 17.05 8.64 -0.92
C ASP A 169 16.24 7.32 -0.80
N THR A 170 16.95 6.21 -0.87
CA THR A 170 16.40 4.87 -0.74
C THR A 170 17.29 4.02 0.14
N CYS A 171 16.68 3.12 0.92
CA CYS A 171 17.38 2.10 1.71
C CYS A 171 17.02 0.72 1.18
N VAL A 172 18.00 -0.06 0.70
CA VAL A 172 17.79 -1.44 0.27
C VAL A 172 17.51 -2.31 1.50
N VAL A 173 16.51 -3.21 1.39
CA VAL A 173 16.06 -4.11 2.46
C VAL A 173 16.03 -5.57 1.98
N GLY A 174 15.10 -6.37 2.45
CA GLY A 174 14.88 -7.74 1.97
C GLY A 174 14.08 -7.79 0.67
N TYR A 175 13.65 -9.00 0.34
CA TYR A 175 12.84 -9.24 -0.85
C TYR A 175 11.38 -8.89 -0.59
N GLN A 176 10.80 -8.15 -1.54
CA GLN A 176 9.36 -7.84 -1.54
C GLN A 176 8.88 -7.30 -0.19
N PRO A 177 9.39 -6.12 0.22
CA PRO A 177 9.01 -5.51 1.48
C PRO A 177 7.54 -5.08 1.48
N GLU A 178 6.85 -5.43 2.55
CA GLU A 178 5.45 -5.15 2.80
C GLU A 178 5.27 -4.02 3.81
N GLU A 179 4.48 -4.24 4.86
CA GLU A 179 4.15 -3.24 5.85
C GLU A 179 5.35 -2.80 6.70
N MET A 180 5.24 -1.58 7.22
CA MET A 180 6.33 -0.92 7.95
C MET A 180 5.79 -0.22 9.18
N VAL A 181 6.55 -0.28 10.28
CA VAL A 181 6.23 0.41 11.53
C VAL A 181 7.43 1.19 12.04
N ILE A 182 7.19 2.42 12.50
CA ILE A 182 8.22 3.28 13.11
C ILE A 182 8.15 3.19 14.64
N VAL A 183 9.28 2.89 15.25
CA VAL A 183 9.44 2.88 16.72
C VAL A 183 10.65 3.73 17.09
N GLY A 184 10.42 4.85 17.76
CA GLY A 184 11.49 5.82 18.00
C GLY A 184 12.15 6.27 16.70
N ASP A 185 13.45 6.11 16.56
CA ASP A 185 14.21 6.43 15.35
C ASP A 185 14.51 5.21 14.46
N LYS A 186 13.84 4.09 14.71
CA LYS A 186 13.95 2.89 13.90
C LYS A 186 12.69 2.70 13.03
N LEU A 187 12.90 2.24 11.80
CA LEU A 187 11.83 1.77 10.90
C LEU A 187 12.01 0.26 10.72
N TYR A 188 10.98 -0.49 11.07
CA TYR A 188 10.90 -1.94 10.89
C TYR A 188 10.13 -2.23 9.60
N VAL A 189 10.63 -3.15 8.77
CA VAL A 189 10.09 -3.47 7.46
C VAL A 189 9.93 -4.97 7.33
N ALA A 190 8.71 -5.45 7.15
CA ALA A 190 8.43 -6.87 6.89
C ALA A 190 8.87 -7.24 5.47
N ASN A 191 9.74 -8.22 5.32
CA ASN A 191 10.17 -8.74 4.02
C ASN A 191 9.43 -10.06 3.76
N SER A 192 8.61 -10.11 2.71
CA SER A 192 7.81 -11.29 2.42
C SER A 192 8.52 -12.27 1.48
N GLY A 193 9.19 -11.76 0.47
CA GLY A 193 9.63 -12.61 -0.64
C GLY A 193 8.48 -13.38 -1.29
N GLY A 194 7.23 -12.86 -1.18
CA GLY A 194 6.00 -13.60 -1.48
C GLY A 194 5.89 -14.13 -2.91
N TYR A 195 6.64 -13.54 -3.85
CA TYR A 195 6.71 -14.00 -5.25
C TYR A 195 8.00 -14.78 -5.59
N ARG A 196 8.84 -15.06 -4.58
CA ARG A 196 10.07 -15.86 -4.73
C ARG A 196 9.87 -17.33 -4.39
N VAL A 197 8.78 -17.92 -4.78
CA VAL A 197 8.45 -19.34 -4.49
C VAL A 197 9.55 -20.27 -5.02
N PRO A 198 10.06 -21.23 -4.20
CA PRO A 198 9.74 -21.50 -2.79
C PRO A 198 10.62 -20.72 -1.78
N ASP A 199 11.55 -19.88 -2.23
CA ASP A 199 12.57 -19.21 -1.41
C ASP A 199 12.06 -17.88 -0.87
N TYR A 200 10.98 -17.89 -0.06
CA TYR A 200 10.44 -16.71 0.58
C TYR A 200 11.48 -15.99 1.44
N ASP A 201 11.37 -14.65 1.56
CA ASP A 201 12.09 -13.92 2.62
C ASP A 201 11.43 -14.24 3.98
N HIS A 202 12.21 -14.11 5.04
CA HIS A 202 11.79 -14.48 6.39
C HIS A 202 12.23 -13.45 7.43
N THR A 203 12.61 -12.25 6.98
CA THR A 203 13.26 -11.27 7.83
C THR A 203 12.45 -10.00 8.02
N VAL A 204 12.65 -9.32 9.16
CA VAL A 204 12.29 -7.92 9.36
C VAL A 204 13.56 -7.08 9.30
N SER A 205 13.65 -6.16 8.33
CA SER A 205 14.75 -5.19 8.25
C SER A 205 14.54 -4.07 9.27
N VAL A 206 15.59 -3.67 9.97
CA VAL A 206 15.61 -2.55 10.92
C VAL A 206 16.46 -1.43 10.34
N ILE A 207 15.85 -0.27 10.04
CA ILE A 207 16.50 0.90 9.45
C ILE A 207 16.62 2.00 10.49
N ASP A 208 17.81 2.59 10.64
CA ASP A 208 17.99 3.84 11.37
C ASP A 208 17.51 5.02 10.52
N LEU A 209 16.52 5.78 10.99
CA LEU A 209 15.92 6.87 10.26
C LEU A 209 16.82 8.10 10.12
N ASN A 210 17.80 8.28 11.02
CA ASN A 210 18.72 9.41 10.98
C ASN A 210 19.74 9.24 9.86
N SER A 211 20.38 8.07 9.78
CA SER A 211 21.35 7.74 8.71
C SER A 211 20.67 7.19 7.45
N PHE A 212 19.45 6.74 7.56
CA PHE A 212 18.66 6.04 6.56
C PHE A 212 19.40 4.80 5.99
N LYS A 213 19.93 3.98 6.91
CA LYS A 213 20.65 2.74 6.59
C LYS A 213 20.09 1.58 7.39
N GLU A 214 20.08 0.41 6.77
CA GLU A 214 19.76 -0.84 7.47
C GLU A 214 20.83 -1.11 8.54
N LEU A 215 20.37 -1.32 9.78
CA LEU A 215 21.21 -1.68 10.93
C LEU A 215 21.39 -3.18 11.03
N THR A 216 20.28 -3.92 10.93
CA THR A 216 20.23 -5.36 11.10
C THR A 216 18.99 -5.94 10.43
N LYS A 217 18.92 -7.26 10.37
CA LYS A 217 17.71 -8.03 10.07
C LYS A 217 17.40 -8.97 11.20
N ILE A 218 16.12 -9.05 11.56
CA ILE A 218 15.59 -10.00 12.54
C ILE A 218 15.05 -11.19 11.76
N ASP A 219 15.53 -12.38 12.04
CA ASP A 219 15.02 -13.63 11.48
C ASP A 219 13.71 -14.00 12.19
N VAL A 220 12.61 -14.19 11.43
CA VAL A 220 11.27 -14.40 11.99
C VAL A 220 10.62 -15.64 11.38
N ALA A 221 10.06 -15.54 10.17
CA ALA A 221 9.32 -16.61 9.50
C ALA A 221 9.09 -16.27 8.03
N PRO A 222 8.84 -17.27 7.16
CA PRO A 222 8.60 -17.02 5.74
C PRO A 222 7.39 -16.13 5.48
N ASN A 223 7.48 -15.28 4.45
CA ASN A 223 6.35 -14.56 3.88
C ASN A 223 5.65 -13.64 4.88
N LEU A 224 6.43 -12.75 5.50
CA LEU A 224 5.91 -11.74 6.44
C LEU A 224 5.03 -10.72 5.73
N HIS A 225 4.03 -10.16 6.45
CA HIS A 225 3.06 -9.28 5.82
C HIS A 225 2.67 -8.07 6.67
N ARG A 226 1.78 -8.25 7.65
CA ARG A 226 1.24 -7.17 8.47
C ARG A 226 2.06 -6.95 9.72
N MET A 227 2.10 -5.69 10.17
CA MET A 227 2.82 -5.30 11.37
C MET A 227 2.03 -4.28 12.18
N GLU A 228 1.93 -4.50 13.49
CA GLU A 228 1.29 -3.57 14.44
C GLU A 228 2.17 -3.37 15.66
N LEU A 229 2.19 -2.15 16.20
CA LEU A 229 2.93 -1.79 17.42
C LEU A 229 2.00 -1.74 18.61
N ASP A 230 2.28 -2.51 19.66
CA ASP A 230 1.53 -2.43 20.90
C ASP A 230 1.99 -1.28 21.81
N ALA A 231 1.20 -1.02 22.87
CA ALA A 231 1.50 0.04 23.84
C ALA A 231 2.75 -0.27 24.72
N TYR A 232 3.28 -1.48 24.63
CA TYR A 232 4.45 -1.94 25.40
C TYR A 232 5.73 -1.90 24.59
N GLY A 233 5.67 -1.49 23.33
CA GLY A 233 6.81 -1.38 22.44
C GLY A 233 7.17 -2.69 21.75
N ASN A 234 6.25 -3.67 21.67
CA ASN A 234 6.45 -4.88 20.89
C ASN A 234 5.75 -4.78 19.53
N LEU A 235 6.38 -5.31 18.50
CA LEU A 235 5.81 -5.45 17.18
C LEU A 235 5.16 -6.81 17.02
N TRP A 236 3.91 -6.80 16.58
CA TRP A 236 3.16 -7.98 16.16
C TRP A 236 3.32 -8.12 14.65
N VAL A 237 3.85 -9.25 14.18
CA VAL A 237 4.19 -9.47 12.78
C VAL A 237 3.52 -10.73 12.27
N SER A 238 2.68 -10.61 11.24
CA SER A 238 2.04 -11.77 10.63
C SER A 238 2.95 -12.43 9.60
N SER A 239 2.94 -13.77 9.56
CA SER A 239 3.49 -14.61 8.52
C SER A 239 2.36 -15.34 7.81
N ARG A 240 2.39 -15.39 6.48
CA ARG A 240 1.49 -16.21 5.67
C ARG A 240 1.94 -17.67 5.57
N GLY A 241 3.12 -17.99 6.12
CA GLY A 241 3.76 -19.27 5.94
C GLY A 241 4.23 -19.50 4.51
N ASP A 242 4.42 -20.74 4.14
CA ASP A 242 4.87 -21.13 2.79
C ASP A 242 3.74 -21.71 1.91
N TYR A 243 2.52 -21.70 2.41
CA TYR A 243 1.30 -22.29 1.81
C TYR A 243 1.30 -23.83 1.72
N TYR A 244 2.27 -24.51 2.33
CA TYR A 244 2.42 -25.97 2.32
C TYR A 244 2.60 -26.54 3.73
N ASP A 245 3.84 -26.53 4.22
CA ASP A 245 4.22 -27.16 5.49
C ASP A 245 4.24 -26.16 6.66
N ILE A 246 4.61 -24.90 6.41
CA ILE A 246 4.67 -23.84 7.41
C ILE A 246 3.35 -23.08 7.43
N GLN A 247 2.63 -23.24 8.53
CA GLN A 247 1.33 -22.60 8.71
C GLN A 247 1.46 -21.10 9.00
N PRO A 248 0.44 -20.29 8.67
CA PRO A 248 0.39 -18.88 9.06
C PRO A 248 0.40 -18.71 10.58
N MET A 249 1.16 -17.73 11.06
CA MET A 249 1.30 -17.38 12.48
C MET A 249 1.46 -15.88 12.65
N VAL A 250 1.37 -15.43 13.91
CA VAL A 250 1.76 -14.07 14.31
C VAL A 250 2.90 -14.18 15.31
N PHE A 251 3.95 -13.40 15.09
CA PHE A 251 5.16 -13.34 15.91
C PHE A 251 5.21 -12.02 16.67
N ILE A 252 5.83 -12.02 17.83
CA ILE A 252 6.03 -10.84 18.66
C ILE A 252 7.53 -10.54 18.74
N ILE A 253 7.90 -9.32 18.32
CA ILE A 253 9.27 -8.82 18.33
C ILE A 253 9.39 -7.75 19.43
N ASN A 254 10.36 -7.91 20.29
CA ASN A 254 10.75 -6.85 21.21
C ASN A 254 11.64 -5.83 20.48
N THR A 255 11.23 -4.56 20.45
CA THR A 255 11.93 -3.51 19.67
C THR A 255 13.14 -2.90 20.40
N GLU A 256 13.31 -3.15 21.68
CA GLU A 256 14.52 -2.75 22.43
C GLU A 256 15.68 -3.72 22.13
N ALA A 257 15.36 -5.03 22.10
CA ALA A 257 16.34 -6.08 21.86
C ALA A 257 16.48 -6.48 20.40
N ASP A 258 15.59 -6.03 19.52
CA ASP A 258 15.50 -6.40 18.10
C ASP A 258 15.49 -7.93 17.89
N CYS A 259 14.62 -8.63 18.62
CA CYS A 259 14.51 -10.09 18.55
C CYS A 259 13.07 -10.57 18.75
N VAL A 260 12.75 -11.74 18.19
CA VAL A 260 11.50 -12.46 18.43
C VAL A 260 11.48 -12.94 19.90
N ILE A 261 10.40 -12.64 20.62
CA ILE A 261 10.22 -13.04 22.01
C ILE A 261 9.08 -14.04 22.21
N ASP A 262 8.11 -14.07 21.30
CA ASP A 262 6.96 -14.98 21.41
C ASP A 262 6.32 -15.19 20.03
N GLN A 263 5.41 -16.18 19.94
CA GLN A 263 4.60 -16.44 18.76
C GLN A 263 3.18 -16.89 19.18
N MET A 264 2.22 -16.65 18.33
CA MET A 264 0.84 -17.09 18.48
C MET A 264 0.43 -17.99 17.33
N ASP A 265 -0.01 -19.18 17.66
CA ASP A 265 -0.62 -20.10 16.71
C ASP A 265 -2.04 -19.60 16.42
N LEU A 266 -2.17 -18.76 15.41
CA LEU A 266 -3.45 -18.21 14.98
C LEU A 266 -3.83 -18.75 13.62
N LEU A 267 -5.12 -18.61 13.32
CA LEU A 267 -5.63 -18.74 11.97
C LEU A 267 -4.89 -17.73 11.05
N ALA A 268 -4.88 -18.00 9.75
CA ALA A 268 -4.28 -17.11 8.77
C ALA A 268 -4.71 -15.66 9.02
N CYS A 269 -3.73 -14.77 9.18
CA CYS A 269 -3.95 -13.36 9.41
C CYS A 269 -3.88 -12.62 8.08
N SER A 270 -5.02 -12.19 7.54
CA SER A 270 -5.07 -11.35 6.34
C SER A 270 -4.80 -9.89 6.69
N ASP A 271 -5.33 -9.45 7.84
CA ASP A 271 -5.05 -8.14 8.42
C ASP A 271 -5.28 -8.15 9.92
N MET A 272 -4.66 -7.22 10.63
CA MET A 272 -4.80 -7.05 12.07
C MET A 272 -4.74 -5.58 12.45
N THR A 273 -5.34 -5.23 13.57
CA THR A 273 -5.22 -3.91 14.18
C THR A 273 -5.32 -3.99 15.69
N LEU A 274 -4.63 -3.08 16.37
CA LEU A 274 -4.66 -2.93 17.83
C LEU A 274 -5.60 -1.80 18.24
N CYS A 275 -6.43 -2.08 19.23
CA CYS A 275 -7.25 -1.07 19.88
C CYS A 275 -7.16 -1.24 21.41
N GLY A 276 -6.44 -0.34 22.09
CA GLY A 276 -6.07 -0.50 23.49
C GLY A 276 -5.23 -1.76 23.70
N ASP A 277 -5.67 -2.63 24.60
CA ASP A 277 -5.00 -3.91 24.93
C ASP A 277 -5.53 -5.10 24.10
N SER A 278 -6.29 -4.84 23.05
CA SER A 278 -6.93 -5.88 22.25
C SER A 278 -6.39 -5.87 20.82
N LEU A 279 -5.92 -7.04 20.36
CA LEU A 279 -5.58 -7.30 18.97
C LEU A 279 -6.80 -7.88 18.26
N TYR A 280 -7.24 -7.21 17.21
CA TYR A 280 -8.28 -7.68 16.29
C TYR A 280 -7.63 -8.25 15.04
N VAL A 281 -7.98 -9.48 14.71
CA VAL A 281 -7.44 -10.19 13.55
C VAL A 281 -8.60 -10.68 12.71
N TYR A 282 -8.53 -10.53 11.39
CA TYR A 282 -9.41 -11.24 10.49
C TYR A 282 -8.63 -12.10 9.50
N SER A 283 -9.25 -13.19 9.08
CA SER A 283 -8.72 -14.09 8.07
C SER A 283 -9.70 -14.20 6.92
N ASN A 284 -9.20 -13.98 5.72
CA ASN A 284 -9.94 -14.21 4.48
C ASN A 284 -9.44 -15.52 3.88
N ALA A 285 -10.19 -16.60 4.10
CA ALA A 285 -9.87 -17.88 3.46
C ALA A 285 -10.27 -17.82 1.99
N TRP A 286 -9.35 -18.09 1.10
CA TRP A 286 -9.65 -18.35 -0.29
C TRP A 286 -10.38 -19.71 -0.35
N ASN A 287 -11.69 -19.68 -0.62
CA ASN A 287 -12.50 -20.87 -0.87
C ASN A 287 -12.55 -21.20 -2.36
#